data_ac111c840f7f65586cef637dae05e000
#
_entry.id   ac111c840f7f65586cef637dae05e000
#
_cell.length_a   1.000
_cell.length_b   1.000
_cell.length_c   1.000
_cell.angle_alpha   90.00
_cell.angle_beta   90.00
_cell.angle_gamma   90.00
#
_symmetry.space_group_name_H-M   'P 1'
#
loop_
_entity.id
_entity.type
_entity.pdbx_description
1 polymer ?
#
loop_
_entity_poly.entity_id
_entity_poly.type
_entity_poly.pdbx_seq_one_letter_code
_entity_poly.pdbx_strand_id
1 'polypeptide(L)'
;MPRFEYHQFGYGSDNYGVLVHCSETAQTLAIDAGDADRSREELEQKGWALSHILITHHHGDHTEGLSVLAEMTGAVVYGPEGDKPGHEHITHKLADGSSMTFAGSPIEVIHTPGHTLDMLNFYLPDEGVCFTGDTLFALGCGRVFEGDFDMMWSSLARLMALPADTVIYCSHEYTQANAAFALSVDPDNQALISRADDIKKMRDKGMPTVPTTLSAELATNPFLRASDTGLRAHLGLEQASDAEVFAEVRRRKDSF
;
A
#
# COMPACT_ATOMS: atom_id res chain seq x y z
N MET A 1 15.94 -15.27 -14.66
CA MET A 1 15.98 -14.06 -13.79
C MET A 1 14.54 -13.62 -13.62
N PRO A 2 14.17 -12.98 -12.49
CA PRO A 2 12.84 -12.44 -12.39
C PRO A 2 12.59 -11.46 -13.54
N ARG A 3 11.37 -11.44 -14.05
CA ARG A 3 10.99 -10.59 -15.20
C ARG A 3 11.04 -9.11 -14.86
N PHE A 4 10.70 -8.76 -13.60
CA PHE A 4 10.69 -7.39 -13.12
C PHE A 4 11.71 -7.17 -12.01
N GLU A 5 12.36 -6.00 -12.04
CA GLU A 5 13.15 -5.45 -10.94
C GLU A 5 12.31 -4.42 -10.21
N TYR A 6 12.17 -4.57 -8.89
CA TYR A 6 11.46 -3.64 -8.01
C TYR A 6 12.48 -2.78 -7.29
N HIS A 7 12.40 -1.46 -7.48
CA HIS A 7 13.28 -0.51 -6.82
C HIS A 7 12.46 0.43 -5.95
N GLN A 8 12.53 0.21 -4.62
CA GLN A 8 11.88 1.05 -3.63
C GLN A 8 12.84 2.11 -3.13
N PHE A 9 12.37 3.35 -2.99
CA PHE A 9 13.13 4.48 -2.48
C PHE A 9 12.27 5.34 -1.56
N GLY A 10 12.90 6.08 -0.64
CA GLY A 10 12.20 7.00 0.25
C GLY A 10 12.15 8.41 -0.30
N TYR A 11 11.04 9.13 -0.01
CA TYR A 11 10.90 10.56 -0.23
C TYR A 11 10.04 11.20 0.88
N GLY A 12 10.03 12.53 0.94
CA GLY A 12 9.35 13.20 2.05
C GLY A 12 9.90 12.78 3.42
N SER A 13 9.02 12.60 4.39
CA SER A 13 9.39 12.16 5.76
C SER A 13 9.36 10.64 5.92
N ASP A 14 8.44 9.97 5.25
CA ASP A 14 8.13 8.54 5.46
C ASP A 14 7.51 7.84 4.25
N ASN A 15 7.35 8.52 3.11
CA ASN A 15 6.82 7.96 1.88
C ASN A 15 7.79 7.01 1.18
N TYR A 16 7.24 5.99 0.54
CA TYR A 16 7.94 5.11 -0.39
C TYR A 16 7.42 5.27 -1.81
N GLY A 17 8.34 5.55 -2.75
CA GLY A 17 8.12 5.36 -4.17
C GLY A 17 8.62 3.99 -4.61
N VAL A 18 7.96 3.40 -5.62
CA VAL A 18 8.40 2.14 -6.20
C VAL A 18 8.46 2.27 -7.72
N LEU A 19 9.63 1.93 -8.28
CA LEU A 19 9.81 1.74 -9.72
C LEU A 19 9.82 0.24 -10.02
N VAL A 20 9.05 -0.15 -11.02
CA VAL A 20 9.00 -1.53 -11.53
C VAL A 20 9.57 -1.54 -12.93
N HIS A 21 10.71 -2.18 -13.13
CA HIS A 21 11.42 -2.21 -14.40
C HIS A 21 11.40 -3.59 -15.04
N CYS A 22 11.06 -3.64 -16.33
CA CYS A 22 11.18 -4.83 -17.16
C CYS A 22 12.41 -4.72 -18.05
N SER A 23 13.44 -5.53 -17.78
CA SER A 23 14.69 -5.52 -18.55
C SER A 23 14.51 -6.01 -20.00
N GLU A 24 13.50 -6.83 -20.28
CA GLU A 24 13.23 -7.36 -21.62
C GLU A 24 12.66 -6.31 -22.57
N THR A 25 11.81 -5.41 -22.06
CA THR A 25 11.16 -4.35 -22.85
C THR A 25 11.74 -2.97 -22.62
N ALA A 26 12.64 -2.83 -21.62
CA ALA A 26 13.18 -1.56 -21.13
C ALA A 26 12.08 -0.55 -20.65
N GLN A 27 10.89 -1.05 -20.34
CA GLN A 27 9.80 -0.23 -19.79
C GLN A 27 9.93 -0.13 -18.27
N THR A 28 9.61 1.05 -17.75
CA THR A 28 9.56 1.29 -16.30
C THR A 28 8.21 1.89 -15.93
N LEU A 29 7.65 1.39 -14.85
CA LEU A 29 6.40 1.84 -14.24
C LEU A 29 6.72 2.45 -12.86
N ALA A 30 6.18 3.63 -12.56
CA ALA A 30 6.19 4.21 -11.22
C ALA A 30 4.84 3.99 -10.53
N ILE A 31 4.87 3.66 -9.25
CA ILE A 31 3.71 3.68 -8.37
C ILE A 31 3.73 4.99 -7.62
N ASP A 32 2.71 5.80 -7.85
CA ASP A 32 2.56 7.17 -7.39
C ASP A 32 3.67 8.12 -7.91
N ALA A 33 3.47 9.40 -7.71
CA ALA A 33 4.37 10.46 -8.17
C ALA A 33 4.33 11.67 -7.21
N GLY A 34 4.55 11.44 -5.92
CA GLY A 34 4.53 12.50 -4.91
C GLY A 34 5.74 13.44 -5.00
N ASP A 35 6.90 12.94 -5.40
CA ASP A 35 8.12 13.73 -5.56
C ASP A 35 8.78 13.45 -6.92
N ALA A 36 8.64 14.41 -7.84
CA ALA A 36 9.16 14.28 -9.20
C ALA A 36 10.69 14.30 -9.25
N ASP A 37 11.35 15.14 -8.44
CA ASP A 37 12.80 15.28 -8.43
C ASP A 37 13.43 13.99 -7.88
N ARG A 38 12.87 13.47 -6.80
CA ARG A 38 13.37 12.21 -6.21
C ARG A 38 13.17 11.03 -7.16
N SER A 39 12.00 10.93 -7.80
CA SER A 39 11.72 9.90 -8.81
C SER A 39 12.70 9.99 -10.00
N ARG A 40 12.99 11.22 -10.48
CA ARG A 40 13.95 11.46 -11.55
C ARG A 40 15.35 11.01 -11.16
N GLU A 41 15.84 11.37 -9.97
CA GLU A 41 17.15 10.96 -9.47
C GLU A 41 17.31 9.44 -9.45
N GLU A 42 16.29 8.71 -8.99
CA GLU A 42 16.32 7.24 -8.94
C GLU A 42 16.30 6.62 -10.35
N LEU A 43 15.51 7.18 -11.27
CA LEU A 43 15.50 6.76 -12.68
C LEU A 43 16.87 6.98 -13.34
N GLU A 44 17.48 8.15 -13.14
CA GLU A 44 18.81 8.48 -13.66
C GLU A 44 19.90 7.56 -13.08
N GLN A 45 19.86 7.32 -11.76
CA GLN A 45 20.81 6.42 -11.10
C GLN A 45 20.74 4.98 -11.63
N LYS A 46 19.52 4.51 -11.95
CA LYS A 46 19.28 3.19 -12.54
C LYS A 46 19.51 3.15 -14.05
N GLY A 47 19.56 4.27 -14.72
CA GLY A 47 19.60 4.36 -16.18
C GLY A 47 18.28 3.90 -16.84
N TRP A 48 17.14 4.08 -16.15
CA TRP A 48 15.82 3.67 -16.61
C TRP A 48 15.02 4.82 -17.20
N ALA A 49 14.26 4.55 -18.27
CA ALA A 49 13.32 5.49 -18.85
C ALA A 49 11.92 5.17 -18.34
N LEU A 50 11.24 6.15 -17.73
CA LEU A 50 9.87 6.00 -17.25
C LEU A 50 8.91 5.96 -18.44
N SER A 51 8.02 4.97 -18.45
CA SER A 51 7.02 4.80 -19.52
C SER A 51 5.57 4.87 -19.00
N HIS A 52 5.35 4.51 -17.73
CA HIS A 52 4.03 4.45 -17.11
C HIS A 52 4.07 5.00 -15.69
N ILE A 53 2.97 5.61 -15.26
CA ILE A 53 2.72 6.00 -13.86
C ILE A 53 1.35 5.45 -13.47
N LEU A 54 1.25 4.76 -12.33
CA LEU A 54 -0.01 4.35 -11.71
C LEU A 54 -0.24 5.17 -10.44
N ILE A 55 -1.34 5.89 -10.39
CA ILE A 55 -1.75 6.68 -9.23
C ILE A 55 -2.74 5.88 -8.39
N THR A 56 -2.44 5.74 -7.12
CA THR A 56 -3.31 5.01 -6.18
C THR A 56 -4.50 5.86 -5.73
N HIS A 57 -4.28 7.13 -5.39
CA HIS A 57 -5.32 8.06 -4.94
C HIS A 57 -4.82 9.53 -5.03
N HIS A 58 -5.72 10.48 -4.72
CA HIS A 58 -5.51 11.88 -5.00
C HIS A 58 -4.69 12.68 -3.96
N HIS A 59 -4.26 12.10 -2.83
CA HIS A 59 -3.51 12.87 -1.84
C HIS A 59 -2.23 13.47 -2.42
N GLY A 60 -1.83 14.65 -1.92
CA GLY A 60 -0.73 15.43 -2.48
C GLY A 60 0.60 14.68 -2.44
N ASP A 61 0.89 14.01 -1.35
CA ASP A 61 2.10 13.20 -1.18
C ASP A 61 2.18 11.99 -2.14
N HIS A 62 1.11 11.70 -2.90
CA HIS A 62 1.07 10.72 -4.00
C HIS A 62 1.01 11.37 -5.38
N THR A 63 0.65 12.67 -5.48
CA THR A 63 0.35 13.32 -6.78
C THR A 63 1.04 14.65 -7.02
N GLU A 64 1.67 15.31 -6.02
CA GLU A 64 2.26 16.65 -6.17
C GLU A 64 3.33 16.73 -7.27
N GLY A 65 4.08 15.66 -7.50
CA GLY A 65 5.08 15.58 -8.56
C GLY A 65 4.55 15.07 -9.90
N LEU A 66 3.29 14.64 -9.98
CA LEU A 66 2.74 13.93 -11.14
C LEU A 66 2.85 14.73 -12.44
N SER A 67 2.41 15.99 -12.43
CA SER A 67 2.46 16.88 -13.60
C SER A 67 3.87 16.98 -14.16
N VAL A 68 4.83 17.30 -13.28
CA VAL A 68 6.24 17.49 -13.64
C VAL A 68 6.85 16.19 -14.16
N LEU A 69 6.64 15.09 -13.48
CA LEU A 69 7.20 13.79 -13.85
C LEU A 69 6.64 13.29 -15.19
N ALA A 70 5.32 13.42 -15.40
CA ALA A 70 4.67 13.03 -16.65
C ALA A 70 5.13 13.89 -17.83
N GLU A 71 5.23 15.22 -17.66
CA GLU A 71 5.70 16.14 -18.70
C GLU A 71 7.16 15.87 -19.10
N MET A 72 8.04 15.67 -18.11
CA MET A 72 9.46 15.41 -18.34
C MET A 72 9.72 14.09 -19.07
N THR A 73 8.94 13.04 -18.77
CA THR A 73 9.21 11.68 -19.24
C THR A 73 8.36 11.27 -20.42
N GLY A 74 7.22 11.93 -20.64
CA GLY A 74 6.19 11.50 -21.59
C GLY A 74 5.48 10.21 -21.15
N ALA A 75 5.58 9.83 -19.88
CA ALA A 75 4.95 8.62 -19.36
C ALA A 75 3.43 8.68 -19.44
N VAL A 76 2.81 7.56 -19.76
CA VAL A 76 1.35 7.41 -19.76
C VAL A 76 0.87 7.29 -18.32
N VAL A 77 -0.12 8.10 -17.93
CA VAL A 77 -0.63 8.15 -16.56
C VAL A 77 -1.95 7.41 -16.46
N TYR A 78 -2.00 6.43 -15.59
CA TYR A 78 -3.19 5.67 -15.20
C TYR A 78 -3.55 5.98 -13.74
N GLY A 79 -4.83 6.01 -13.42
CA GLY A 79 -5.26 6.26 -12.04
C GLY A 79 -6.78 6.27 -11.91
N PRO A 80 -7.29 6.63 -10.72
CA PRO A 80 -8.71 6.55 -10.42
C PRO A 80 -9.57 7.48 -11.28
N GLU A 81 -10.82 7.09 -11.46
CA GLU A 81 -11.85 7.94 -12.03
C GLU A 81 -12.20 9.10 -11.07
N GLY A 82 -12.78 10.17 -11.61
CA GLY A 82 -13.27 11.31 -10.84
C GLY A 82 -12.55 12.60 -11.19
N ASP A 83 -12.81 13.64 -10.37
CA ASP A 83 -12.34 15.01 -10.58
C ASP A 83 -11.64 15.56 -9.31
N LYS A 84 -10.92 14.69 -8.60
CA LYS A 84 -10.10 15.11 -7.45
C LYS A 84 -8.84 15.85 -7.90
N PRO A 85 -8.20 16.65 -7.03
CA PRO A 85 -6.92 17.28 -7.34
C PRO A 85 -5.88 16.25 -7.84
N GLY A 86 -5.13 16.58 -8.88
CA GLY A 86 -4.19 15.68 -9.53
C GLY A 86 -4.80 14.77 -10.61
N HIS A 87 -6.13 14.55 -10.61
CA HIS A 87 -6.78 13.71 -11.63
C HIS A 87 -6.78 14.32 -13.04
N GLU A 88 -6.56 15.63 -13.16
CA GLU A 88 -6.42 16.32 -14.44
C GLU A 88 -5.23 15.84 -15.28
N HIS A 89 -4.24 15.20 -14.63
CA HIS A 89 -3.06 14.63 -15.29
C HIS A 89 -3.23 13.13 -15.62
N ILE A 90 -4.30 12.48 -15.15
CA ILE A 90 -4.60 11.08 -15.44
C ILE A 90 -5.18 10.98 -16.85
N THR A 91 -4.43 10.34 -17.75
CA THR A 91 -4.84 10.17 -19.15
C THR A 91 -5.69 8.91 -19.37
N HIS A 92 -5.54 7.91 -18.51
CA HIS A 92 -6.28 6.64 -18.56
C HIS A 92 -6.92 6.36 -17.20
N LYS A 93 -8.24 6.57 -17.13
CA LYS A 93 -9.02 6.37 -15.92
C LYS A 93 -9.34 4.89 -15.71
N LEU A 94 -9.13 4.41 -14.49
CA LEU A 94 -9.32 3.03 -14.07
C LEU A 94 -10.44 2.93 -13.04
N ALA A 95 -11.27 1.91 -13.20
CA ALA A 95 -12.34 1.55 -12.27
C ALA A 95 -12.07 0.19 -11.62
N ASP A 96 -12.90 -0.19 -10.65
CA ASP A 96 -12.86 -1.51 -10.02
C ASP A 96 -12.98 -2.64 -11.03
N GLY A 97 -12.13 -3.65 -10.89
CA GLY A 97 -12.08 -4.79 -11.81
C GLY A 97 -11.51 -4.47 -13.20
N SER A 98 -11.06 -3.24 -13.43
CA SER A 98 -10.28 -2.92 -14.63
C SER A 98 -8.98 -3.72 -14.64
N SER A 99 -8.42 -3.94 -15.83
CA SER A 99 -7.07 -4.47 -15.97
C SER A 99 -6.31 -3.66 -17.03
N MET A 100 -5.01 -3.55 -16.83
CA MET A 100 -4.08 -3.03 -17.84
C MET A 100 -2.94 -4.00 -18.07
N THR A 101 -2.18 -3.78 -19.13
CA THR A 101 -1.00 -4.60 -19.41
C THR A 101 0.26 -3.76 -19.31
N PHE A 102 1.22 -4.18 -18.50
CA PHE A 102 2.56 -3.59 -18.42
C PHE A 102 3.61 -4.61 -18.84
N ALA A 103 4.40 -4.26 -19.83
CA ALA A 103 5.45 -5.14 -20.40
C ALA A 103 4.94 -6.58 -20.72
N GLY A 104 3.66 -6.71 -21.08
CA GLY A 104 3.01 -7.99 -21.39
C GLY A 104 2.48 -8.78 -20.20
N SER A 105 2.60 -8.29 -18.95
CA SER A 105 1.96 -8.88 -17.77
C SER A 105 0.69 -8.10 -17.39
N PRO A 106 -0.37 -8.78 -16.94
CA PRO A 106 -1.58 -8.13 -16.48
C PRO A 106 -1.34 -7.43 -15.14
N ILE A 107 -1.98 -6.27 -14.96
CA ILE A 107 -2.15 -5.60 -13.68
C ILE A 107 -3.65 -5.49 -13.45
N GLU A 108 -4.12 -6.10 -12.37
CA GLU A 108 -5.52 -6.05 -11.93
C GLU A 108 -5.74 -4.87 -10.99
N VAL A 109 -6.84 -4.15 -11.17
CA VAL A 109 -7.20 -2.98 -10.36
C VAL A 109 -8.25 -3.38 -9.33
N ILE A 110 -7.93 -3.13 -8.06
CA ILE A 110 -8.81 -3.39 -6.93
C ILE A 110 -9.17 -2.05 -6.28
N HIS A 111 -10.42 -1.61 -6.41
CA HIS A 111 -10.90 -0.41 -5.73
C HIS A 111 -11.12 -0.70 -4.25
N THR A 112 -10.49 0.08 -3.37
CA THR A 112 -10.50 -0.12 -1.91
C THR A 112 -10.83 1.20 -1.20
N PRO A 113 -12.05 1.71 -1.32
CA PRO A 113 -12.44 2.96 -0.69
C PRO A 113 -12.42 2.86 0.84
N GLY A 114 -12.14 3.99 1.50
CA GLY A 114 -12.08 4.09 2.95
C GLY A 114 -11.12 5.18 3.39
N HIS A 115 -9.83 5.05 3.09
CA HIS A 115 -8.86 6.12 3.28
C HIS A 115 -9.27 7.35 2.44
N THR A 116 -9.39 7.16 1.15
CA THR A 116 -10.11 8.04 0.23
C THR A 116 -11.18 7.24 -0.51
N LEU A 117 -12.11 7.92 -1.20
CA LEU A 117 -13.14 7.23 -1.98
C LEU A 117 -12.64 6.74 -3.35
N ASP A 118 -11.55 7.29 -3.85
CA ASP A 118 -10.94 6.98 -5.14
C ASP A 118 -9.79 5.97 -5.07
N MET A 119 -9.50 5.41 -3.89
CA MET A 119 -8.35 4.54 -3.65
C MET A 119 -8.34 3.30 -4.53
N LEU A 120 -7.25 3.12 -5.29
CA LEU A 120 -6.97 1.93 -6.09
C LEU A 120 -5.74 1.20 -5.56
N ASN A 121 -5.80 -0.13 -5.63
CA ASN A 121 -4.64 -0.99 -5.45
C ASN A 121 -4.33 -1.70 -6.76
N PHE A 122 -3.06 -2.03 -6.99
CA PHE A 122 -2.59 -2.64 -8.23
C PHE A 122 -1.97 -4.00 -7.93
N TYR A 123 -2.62 -5.06 -8.39
CA TYR A 123 -2.17 -6.44 -8.20
C TYR A 123 -1.58 -7.00 -9.49
N LEU A 124 -0.35 -7.52 -9.42
CA LEU A 124 0.34 -8.21 -10.49
C LEU A 124 0.28 -9.73 -10.22
N PRO A 125 -0.72 -10.45 -10.75
CA PRO A 125 -0.97 -11.86 -10.39
C PRO A 125 0.19 -12.78 -10.80
N ASP A 126 0.84 -12.53 -11.94
CA ASP A 126 1.95 -13.35 -12.42
C ASP A 126 3.21 -13.22 -11.53
N GLU A 127 3.34 -12.11 -10.80
CA GLU A 127 4.48 -11.81 -9.92
C GLU A 127 4.14 -12.03 -8.44
N GLY A 128 2.86 -12.17 -8.10
CA GLY A 128 2.39 -12.24 -6.71
C GLY A 128 2.69 -10.96 -5.93
N VAL A 129 2.56 -9.78 -6.55
CA VAL A 129 2.87 -8.48 -5.94
C VAL A 129 1.63 -7.59 -5.95
N CYS A 130 1.36 -6.91 -4.82
CA CYS A 130 0.30 -5.93 -4.72
C CYS A 130 0.82 -4.61 -4.15
N PHE A 131 0.52 -3.50 -4.83
CA PHE A 131 0.74 -2.14 -4.36
C PHE A 131 -0.55 -1.66 -3.71
N THR A 132 -0.50 -1.44 -2.39
CA THR A 132 -1.71 -1.21 -1.58
C THR A 132 -1.94 0.25 -1.20
N GLY A 133 -1.08 1.16 -1.69
CA GLY A 133 -1.20 2.59 -1.37
C GLY A 133 -1.41 2.77 0.13
N ASP A 134 -2.44 3.53 0.46
CA ASP A 134 -2.82 3.83 1.85
C ASP A 134 -3.99 2.99 2.37
N THR A 135 -4.28 1.85 1.74
CA THR A 135 -5.29 0.91 2.26
C THR A 135 -4.70 0.00 3.32
N LEU A 136 -3.68 -0.79 2.98
CA LEU A 136 -3.03 -1.75 3.87
C LEU A 136 -1.56 -1.38 4.07
N PHE A 137 -1.18 -1.15 5.33
CA PHE A 137 0.21 -0.92 5.74
C PHE A 137 0.77 -2.15 6.47
N ALA A 138 2.09 -2.23 6.55
CA ALA A 138 2.73 -3.19 7.44
C ALA A 138 2.29 -2.93 8.89
N LEU A 139 1.65 -3.94 9.51
CA LEU A 139 1.02 -3.90 10.85
C LEU A 139 -0.05 -2.80 11.03
N GLY A 140 -0.63 -2.30 9.94
CA GLY A 140 -1.58 -1.20 10.00
C GLY A 140 -2.52 -1.14 8.81
N CYS A 141 -3.35 -0.11 8.80
CA CYS A 141 -4.15 0.32 7.65
C CYS A 141 -4.27 1.85 7.65
N GLY A 142 -4.69 2.41 6.52
CA GLY A 142 -4.92 3.84 6.39
C GLY A 142 -5.95 4.39 7.36
N ARG A 143 -5.80 5.67 7.73
CA ARG A 143 -6.85 6.40 8.43
C ARG A 143 -8.04 6.57 7.49
N VAL A 144 -9.26 6.49 8.03
CA VAL A 144 -10.49 6.68 7.26
C VAL A 144 -10.80 8.17 7.21
N PHE A 145 -10.50 8.83 6.09
CA PHE A 145 -10.75 10.26 5.92
C PHE A 145 -12.04 10.55 5.18
N GLU A 146 -12.35 9.81 4.12
CA GLU A 146 -13.50 10.09 3.26
C GLU A 146 -14.59 9.02 3.36
N GLY A 147 -14.24 7.76 3.63
CA GLY A 147 -15.17 6.66 3.81
C GLY A 147 -15.65 6.48 5.24
N ASP A 148 -16.14 5.30 5.54
CA ASP A 148 -16.48 4.85 6.88
C ASP A 148 -15.75 3.53 7.23
N PHE A 149 -15.90 3.06 8.46
CA PHE A 149 -15.20 1.88 8.93
C PHE A 149 -15.68 0.59 8.24
N ASP A 150 -16.97 0.49 7.91
CA ASP A 150 -17.52 -0.68 7.21
C ASP A 150 -16.97 -0.76 5.77
N MET A 151 -16.84 0.39 5.12
CA MET A 151 -16.23 0.51 3.79
C MET A 151 -14.76 0.09 3.83
N MET A 152 -13.97 0.62 4.78
CA MET A 152 -12.56 0.24 4.93
C MET A 152 -12.38 -1.23 5.28
N TRP A 153 -13.23 -1.78 6.17
CA TRP A 153 -13.20 -3.21 6.46
C TRP A 153 -13.47 -4.07 5.21
N SER A 154 -14.49 -3.68 4.43
CA SER A 154 -14.80 -4.37 3.17
C SER A 154 -13.63 -4.30 2.17
N SER A 155 -12.92 -3.18 2.12
CA SER A 155 -11.73 -2.98 1.30
C SER A 155 -10.57 -3.87 1.74
N LEU A 156 -10.30 -3.94 3.05
CA LEU A 156 -9.28 -4.83 3.61
C LEU A 156 -9.64 -6.32 3.37
N ALA A 157 -10.92 -6.70 3.51
CA ALA A 157 -11.37 -8.07 3.24
C ALA A 157 -11.11 -8.50 1.79
N ARG A 158 -11.18 -7.58 0.83
CA ARG A 158 -10.81 -7.85 -0.57
C ARG A 158 -9.32 -8.17 -0.72
N LEU A 159 -8.46 -7.41 -0.04
CA LEU A 159 -7.01 -7.67 -0.06
C LEU A 159 -6.64 -8.95 0.67
N MET A 160 -7.35 -9.28 1.77
CA MET A 160 -7.17 -10.55 2.50
C MET A 160 -7.50 -11.79 1.66
N ALA A 161 -8.30 -11.64 0.59
CA ALA A 161 -8.65 -12.73 -0.32
C ALA A 161 -7.56 -13.04 -1.37
N LEU A 162 -6.52 -12.23 -1.50
CA LEU A 162 -5.37 -12.50 -2.35
C LEU A 162 -4.56 -13.71 -1.83
N PRO A 163 -3.74 -14.36 -2.67
CA PRO A 163 -2.84 -15.43 -2.22
C PRO A 163 -1.98 -14.98 -1.04
N ALA A 164 -1.84 -15.84 -0.03
CA ALA A 164 -1.16 -15.49 1.23
C ALA A 164 0.34 -15.14 1.06
N ASP A 165 0.96 -15.61 -0.01
CA ASP A 165 2.35 -15.33 -0.38
C ASP A 165 2.51 -14.01 -1.18
N THR A 166 1.41 -13.28 -1.43
CA THR A 166 1.47 -11.98 -2.09
C THR A 166 2.39 -11.02 -1.34
N VAL A 167 3.34 -10.45 -2.06
CA VAL A 167 4.24 -9.41 -1.55
C VAL A 167 3.51 -8.07 -1.59
N ILE A 168 3.47 -7.38 -0.45
CA ILE A 168 2.74 -6.12 -0.26
C ILE A 168 3.72 -4.95 -0.21
N TYR A 169 3.57 -4.00 -1.13
CA TYR A 169 4.20 -2.70 -1.10
C TYR A 169 3.17 -1.65 -0.72
N CYS A 170 3.30 -1.08 0.48
CA CYS A 170 2.51 0.08 0.92
C CYS A 170 3.33 1.36 0.80
N SER A 171 2.66 2.51 0.92
CA SER A 171 3.25 3.80 0.57
C SER A 171 4.08 4.44 1.68
N HIS A 172 4.03 3.94 2.92
CA HIS A 172 4.65 4.62 4.06
C HIS A 172 5.42 3.69 5.01
N GLU A 173 6.49 4.23 5.62
CA GLU A 173 7.27 3.59 6.68
C GLU A 173 6.66 3.88 8.06
N TYR A 174 5.47 3.39 8.32
CA TYR A 174 4.79 3.51 9.62
C TYR A 174 4.96 2.30 10.52
N THR A 175 5.70 1.29 10.08
CA THR A 175 5.70 -0.05 10.67
C THR A 175 6.10 -0.07 12.14
N GLN A 176 7.10 0.72 12.56
CA GLN A 176 7.51 0.77 13.97
C GLN A 176 6.40 1.34 14.88
N ALA A 177 5.76 2.43 14.46
CA ALA A 177 4.64 3.02 15.19
C ALA A 177 3.40 2.09 15.18
N ASN A 178 3.18 1.40 14.06
CA ASN A 178 2.13 0.41 13.95
C ASN A 178 2.39 -0.80 14.86
N ALA A 179 3.63 -1.28 14.95
CA ALA A 179 4.02 -2.37 15.84
C ALA A 179 3.76 -2.03 17.32
N ALA A 180 4.09 -0.81 17.75
CA ALA A 180 3.82 -0.34 19.11
C ALA A 180 2.31 -0.35 19.41
N PHE A 181 1.50 0.13 18.48
CA PHE A 181 0.05 0.08 18.62
C PHE A 181 -0.48 -1.36 18.60
N ALA A 182 -0.04 -2.19 17.66
CA ALA A 182 -0.49 -3.58 17.52
C ALA A 182 -0.27 -4.36 18.82
N LEU A 183 0.90 -4.22 19.45
CA LEU A 183 1.21 -4.84 20.76
C LEU A 183 0.29 -4.33 21.89
N SER A 184 -0.23 -3.12 21.80
CA SER A 184 -1.16 -2.58 22.81
C SER A 184 -2.55 -3.20 22.75
N VAL A 185 -2.95 -3.75 21.60
CA VAL A 185 -4.30 -4.33 21.38
C VAL A 185 -4.27 -5.85 21.20
N ASP A 186 -3.11 -6.45 20.85
CA ASP A 186 -2.92 -7.91 20.67
C ASP A 186 -1.63 -8.38 21.37
N PRO A 187 -1.50 -8.14 22.71
CA PRO A 187 -0.24 -8.33 23.45
C PRO A 187 0.21 -9.80 23.59
N ASP A 188 -0.71 -10.74 23.45
CA ASP A 188 -0.43 -12.17 23.62
C ASP A 188 -0.05 -12.88 22.30
N ASN A 189 -0.08 -12.18 21.18
CA ASN A 189 0.28 -12.69 19.86
C ASN A 189 1.80 -12.86 19.72
N GLN A 190 2.28 -14.09 19.87
CA GLN A 190 3.71 -14.40 19.85
C GLN A 190 4.37 -14.08 18.50
N ALA A 191 3.64 -14.24 17.39
CA ALA A 191 4.13 -13.87 16.06
C ALA A 191 4.32 -12.35 15.94
N LEU A 192 3.38 -11.57 16.48
CA LEU A 192 3.49 -10.10 16.52
C LEU A 192 4.66 -9.66 17.40
N ILE A 193 4.83 -10.25 18.58
CA ILE A 193 5.94 -9.92 19.49
C ILE A 193 7.28 -10.13 18.78
N SER A 194 7.47 -11.31 18.17
CA SER A 194 8.71 -11.61 17.43
C SER A 194 8.93 -10.64 16.26
N ARG A 195 7.87 -10.35 15.48
CA ARG A 195 7.94 -9.43 14.35
C ARG A 195 8.28 -7.99 14.79
N ALA A 196 7.70 -7.53 15.90
CA ALA A 196 7.97 -6.18 16.43
C ALA A 196 9.45 -6.02 16.84
N ASP A 197 10.04 -7.06 17.45
CA ASP A 197 11.46 -7.09 17.79
C ASP A 197 12.36 -7.02 16.54
N ASP A 198 12.00 -7.73 15.48
CA ASP A 198 12.77 -7.69 14.22
C ASP A 198 12.62 -6.34 13.50
N ILE A 199 11.41 -5.78 13.47
CA ILE A 199 11.15 -4.43 12.96
C ILE A 199 12.02 -3.40 13.69
N LYS A 200 12.05 -3.46 15.03
CA LYS A 200 12.91 -2.57 15.83
C LYS A 200 14.37 -2.68 15.41
N LYS A 201 14.90 -3.91 15.28
CA LYS A 201 16.30 -4.13 14.84
C LYS A 201 16.56 -3.57 13.44
N MET A 202 15.59 -3.67 12.52
CA MET A 202 15.70 -3.11 11.18
C MET A 202 15.72 -1.59 11.23
N ARG A 203 14.77 -0.98 11.95
CA ARG A 203 14.67 0.49 12.06
C ARG A 203 15.83 1.12 12.81
N ASP A 204 16.37 0.45 13.84
CA ASP A 204 17.61 0.89 14.54
C ASP A 204 18.81 0.96 13.58
N LYS A 205 18.78 0.24 12.47
CA LYS A 205 19.81 0.27 11.39
C LYS A 205 19.42 1.15 10.20
N GLY A 206 18.29 1.86 10.26
CA GLY A 206 17.78 2.65 9.13
C GLY A 206 17.27 1.82 7.94
N MET A 207 17.05 0.50 8.12
CA MET A 207 16.58 -0.37 7.06
C MET A 207 15.06 -0.23 6.88
N PRO A 208 14.55 -0.29 5.64
CA PRO A 208 13.12 -0.31 5.37
C PRO A 208 12.48 -1.60 5.90
N THR A 209 11.20 -1.53 6.28
CA THR A 209 10.41 -2.68 6.73
C THR A 209 9.34 -3.12 5.70
N VAL A 210 9.23 -2.38 4.62
CA VAL A 210 8.44 -2.69 3.43
C VAL A 210 9.41 -3.12 2.33
N PRO A 211 9.06 -4.13 1.50
CA PRO A 211 7.79 -4.84 1.44
C PRO A 211 7.59 -5.86 2.57
N THR A 212 6.32 -6.21 2.79
CA THR A 212 5.89 -7.30 3.66
C THR A 212 5.21 -8.40 2.83
N THR A 213 4.68 -9.45 3.49
CA THR A 213 3.83 -10.46 2.83
C THR A 213 2.44 -10.46 3.44
N LEU A 214 1.42 -10.81 2.63
CA LEU A 214 0.06 -10.90 3.14
C LEU A 214 -0.05 -11.93 4.28
N SER A 215 0.69 -13.05 4.21
CA SER A 215 0.73 -14.04 5.30
C SER A 215 1.24 -13.45 6.62
N ALA A 216 2.27 -12.60 6.57
CA ALA A 216 2.77 -11.91 7.76
C ALA A 216 1.74 -10.92 8.32
N GLU A 217 1.03 -10.20 7.44
CA GLU A 217 -0.03 -9.30 7.85
C GLU A 217 -1.22 -10.07 8.46
N LEU A 218 -1.68 -11.15 7.85
CA LEU A 218 -2.77 -11.99 8.39
C LEU A 218 -2.42 -12.57 9.76
N ALA A 219 -1.15 -12.85 10.01
CA ALA A 219 -0.69 -13.40 11.29
C ALA A 219 -0.54 -12.35 12.39
N THR A 220 -0.28 -11.08 12.05
CA THR A 220 0.23 -10.10 13.03
C THR A 220 -0.45 -8.74 12.99
N ASN A 221 -1.11 -8.37 11.89
CA ASN A 221 -1.75 -7.06 11.75
C ASN A 221 -3.12 -7.06 12.44
N PRO A 222 -3.36 -6.29 13.52
CA PRO A 222 -4.61 -6.34 14.27
C PRO A 222 -5.82 -5.91 13.45
N PHE A 223 -5.64 -5.12 12.39
CA PHE A 223 -6.70 -4.70 11.48
C PHE A 223 -7.20 -5.83 10.57
N LEU A 224 -6.39 -6.87 10.33
CA LEU A 224 -6.77 -8.05 9.54
C LEU A 224 -7.20 -9.23 10.41
N ARG A 225 -7.07 -9.11 11.75
CA ARG A 225 -7.32 -10.17 12.71
C ARG A 225 -8.63 -10.00 13.48
N ALA A 226 -9.59 -9.28 12.93
CA ALA A 226 -10.87 -8.99 13.57
C ALA A 226 -11.67 -10.24 13.99
N SER A 227 -11.43 -11.40 13.37
CA SER A 227 -12.02 -12.69 13.73
C SER A 227 -11.25 -13.46 14.82
N ASP A 228 -10.06 -12.99 15.21
CA ASP A 228 -9.22 -13.68 16.20
C ASP A 228 -9.83 -13.63 17.61
N THR A 229 -9.93 -14.78 18.25
CA THR A 229 -10.58 -14.89 19.57
C THR A 229 -9.79 -14.22 20.69
N GLY A 230 -8.46 -14.24 20.63
CA GLY A 230 -7.59 -13.60 21.60
C GLY A 230 -7.68 -12.08 21.53
N LEU A 231 -7.61 -11.52 20.30
CA LEU A 231 -7.82 -10.10 20.06
C LEU A 231 -9.20 -9.65 20.55
N ARG A 232 -10.27 -10.38 20.21
CA ARG A 232 -11.64 -10.06 20.65
C ARG A 232 -11.78 -10.07 22.17
N ALA A 233 -11.21 -11.08 22.84
CA ALA A 233 -11.24 -11.18 24.30
C ALA A 233 -10.49 -10.01 24.96
N HIS A 234 -9.32 -9.64 24.43
CA HIS A 234 -8.57 -8.48 24.92
C HIS A 234 -9.33 -7.15 24.76
N LEU A 235 -10.10 -7.03 23.67
CA LEU A 235 -10.90 -5.84 23.39
C LEU A 235 -12.26 -5.83 24.13
N GLY A 236 -12.71 -6.97 24.70
CA GLY A 236 -14.05 -7.15 25.29
C GLY A 236 -15.16 -7.20 24.23
N LEU A 237 -14.85 -7.76 23.05
CA LEU A 237 -15.73 -7.78 21.86
C LEU A 237 -15.98 -9.21 21.33
N GLU A 238 -16.09 -10.21 22.21
CA GLU A 238 -16.20 -11.64 21.84
C GLU A 238 -17.43 -11.92 20.97
N GLN A 239 -18.50 -11.14 21.12
CA GLN A 239 -19.76 -11.32 20.39
C GLN A 239 -19.96 -10.33 19.25
N ALA A 240 -19.01 -9.41 19.03
CA ALA A 240 -19.11 -8.41 17.97
C ALA A 240 -18.86 -9.03 16.58
N SER A 241 -19.36 -8.41 15.53
CA SER A 241 -18.97 -8.74 14.15
C SER A 241 -17.52 -8.32 13.86
N ASP A 242 -16.91 -8.88 12.83
CA ASP A 242 -15.54 -8.51 12.41
C ASP A 242 -15.44 -7.00 12.10
N ALA A 243 -16.46 -6.43 11.45
CA ALA A 243 -16.52 -4.99 11.16
C ALA A 243 -16.53 -4.13 12.42
N GLU A 244 -17.26 -4.54 13.46
CA GLU A 244 -17.29 -3.82 14.75
C GLU A 244 -15.94 -3.93 15.47
N VAL A 245 -15.28 -5.09 15.43
CA VAL A 245 -13.92 -5.29 16.00
C VAL A 245 -12.91 -4.42 15.25
N PHE A 246 -12.93 -4.44 13.91
CA PHE A 246 -12.09 -3.57 13.09
C PHE A 246 -12.32 -2.08 13.46
N ALA A 247 -13.56 -1.65 13.54
CA ALA A 247 -13.93 -0.27 13.86
C ALA A 247 -13.36 0.15 15.23
N GLU A 248 -13.42 -0.74 16.23
CA GLU A 248 -12.85 -0.46 17.55
C GLU A 248 -11.32 -0.38 17.50
N VAL A 249 -10.64 -1.30 16.81
CA VAL A 249 -9.18 -1.27 16.60
C VAL A 249 -8.79 0.06 15.93
N ARG A 250 -9.53 0.51 14.90
CA ARG A 250 -9.24 1.75 14.19
C ARG A 250 -9.43 2.99 15.11
N ARG A 251 -10.52 3.06 15.88
CA ARG A 251 -10.74 4.15 16.86
C ARG A 251 -9.62 4.22 17.89
N ARG A 252 -9.18 3.07 18.43
CA ARG A 252 -8.04 3.04 19.36
C ARG A 252 -6.76 3.55 18.73
N LYS A 253 -6.49 3.17 17.46
CA LYS A 253 -5.33 3.68 16.73
C LYS A 253 -5.41 5.18 16.46
N ASP A 254 -6.60 5.73 16.20
CA ASP A 254 -6.77 7.15 15.93
C ASP A 254 -6.51 8.02 17.17
N SER A 255 -6.59 7.43 18.36
CA SER A 255 -6.33 8.08 19.65
C SER A 255 -4.99 7.69 20.30
N PHE A 256 -4.24 6.77 19.70
CA PHE A 256 -2.93 6.28 20.16
C PHE A 256 -1.81 7.26 19.74
#